data_9999a996964808b047065c16af08e660
#
_entry.id   9999a996964808b047065c16af08e660
#
_cell.length_a   1.000
_cell.length_b   1.000
_cell.length_c   1.000
_cell.angle_alpha   90.00
_cell.angle_beta   90.00
_cell.angle_gamma   90.00
#
_symmetry.space_group_name_H-M   'P 1'
#
loop_
_entity.id
_entity.type
_entity.pdbx_description
1 polymer ?
#
loop_
_entity_poly.entity_id
_entity_poly.type
_entity_poly.pdbx_seq_one_letter_code
_entity_poly.pdbx_strand_id
1 'polypeptide(L)'
;MTHSFQLSMNIPLAARRAAMLAVLWLAACATVVGPRTITLSESEITRLIERHSPFQKRLLDVLDVRVTTPHVRLLPETNRIATELEVSTTERVSGRTYHGRIAVDYALRYDDAVQAVRLKQVRVNEFQIDKLPAPQQAAIHRLGRLIAETLLDDLQLYRFKPGDLKSAEGYGFKPGAVTVTSRGVEITLAPIGH
;
A
#
# COMPACT_ATOMS: atom_id res chain seq x y z
N MET A 1 -41.62 -46.98 54.69
CA MET A 1 -41.53 -47.77 53.44
C MET A 1 -41.31 -46.79 52.31
N THR A 2 -40.03 -46.54 51.98
CA THR A 2 -39.62 -45.63 50.90
C THR A 2 -38.97 -46.47 49.82
N HIS A 3 -39.68 -46.68 48.72
CA HIS A 3 -39.16 -47.30 47.50
C HIS A 3 -38.36 -46.28 46.66
N SER A 4 -37.03 -46.41 46.67
CA SER A 4 -36.14 -45.67 45.72
C SER A 4 -36.13 -46.43 44.40
N PHE A 5 -36.70 -45.80 43.37
CA PHE A 5 -36.66 -46.34 42.01
C PHE A 5 -35.35 -45.86 41.38
N GLN A 6 -34.36 -46.73 41.30
CA GLN A 6 -33.12 -46.48 40.53
C GLN A 6 -33.38 -46.87 39.06
N LEU A 7 -33.54 -45.86 38.19
CA LEU A 7 -33.50 -46.09 36.75
C LEU A 7 -32.03 -46.20 36.29
N SER A 8 -31.57 -47.45 36.17
CA SER A 8 -30.29 -47.75 35.51
C SER A 8 -30.49 -47.67 34.00
N MET A 9 -30.08 -46.56 33.42
CA MET A 9 -30.11 -46.35 31.97
C MET A 9 -28.82 -46.93 31.38
N ASN A 10 -28.85 -48.20 31.00
CA ASN A 10 -27.78 -48.85 30.23
C ASN A 10 -27.78 -48.33 28.78
N ILE A 11 -26.99 -47.31 28.52
CA ILE A 11 -26.75 -46.83 27.15
C ILE A 11 -25.74 -47.78 26.50
N PRO A 12 -26.10 -48.47 25.39
CA PRO A 12 -25.21 -49.44 24.74
C PRO A 12 -23.96 -48.75 24.25
N LEU A 13 -22.83 -49.45 24.36
CA LEU A 13 -21.49 -48.96 24.02
C LEU A 13 -21.39 -48.35 22.58
N ALA A 14 -22.24 -48.88 21.67
CA ALA A 14 -22.36 -48.38 20.29
C ALA A 14 -22.93 -46.95 20.22
N ALA A 15 -23.91 -46.63 21.08
CA ALA A 15 -24.50 -45.27 21.11
C ALA A 15 -23.53 -44.24 21.70
N ARG A 16 -22.67 -44.60 22.63
CA ARG A 16 -21.59 -43.74 23.15
C ARG A 16 -20.51 -43.45 22.12
N ARG A 17 -20.15 -44.42 21.25
CA ARG A 17 -19.19 -44.21 20.16
C ARG A 17 -19.77 -43.35 19.04
N ALA A 18 -21.06 -43.50 18.71
CA ALA A 18 -21.73 -42.64 17.72
C ALA A 18 -21.86 -41.20 18.21
N ALA A 19 -22.13 -40.97 19.51
CA ALA A 19 -22.21 -39.62 20.07
C ALA A 19 -20.84 -38.92 20.09
N MET A 20 -19.73 -39.63 20.39
CA MET A 20 -18.37 -39.07 20.33
C MET A 20 -17.94 -38.72 18.90
N LEU A 21 -18.30 -39.52 17.90
CA LEU A 21 -18.02 -39.24 16.50
C LEU A 21 -18.82 -38.03 15.99
N ALA A 22 -20.07 -37.86 16.41
CA ALA A 22 -20.90 -36.72 16.06
C ALA A 22 -20.35 -35.39 16.63
N VAL A 23 -19.78 -35.40 17.84
CA VAL A 23 -19.16 -34.22 18.46
C VAL A 23 -17.85 -33.83 17.74
N LEU A 24 -17.08 -34.78 17.24
CA LEU A 24 -15.87 -34.50 16.45
C LEU A 24 -16.19 -33.87 15.08
N TRP A 25 -17.34 -34.20 14.49
CA TRP A 25 -17.74 -33.62 13.20
C TRP A 25 -18.26 -32.18 13.31
N LEU A 26 -18.79 -31.77 14.45
CA LEU A 26 -19.24 -30.39 14.70
C LEU A 26 -18.10 -29.42 14.98
N ALA A 27 -16.91 -29.91 15.36
CA ALA A 27 -15.75 -29.05 15.61
C ALA A 27 -15.02 -28.60 14.31
N ALA A 28 -15.35 -29.15 13.14
CA ALA A 28 -14.63 -28.93 11.89
C ALA A 28 -15.08 -27.69 11.09
N CYS A 29 -16.09 -26.94 11.53
CA CYS A 29 -16.67 -25.82 10.76
C CYS A 29 -16.41 -24.43 11.36
N ALA A 30 -15.47 -24.27 12.26
CA ALA A 30 -14.96 -22.93 12.57
C ALA A 30 -14.01 -22.48 11.45
N THR A 31 -14.55 -21.93 10.39
CA THR A 31 -13.74 -21.19 9.39
C THR A 31 -13.14 -19.97 10.11
N VAL A 32 -11.96 -20.15 10.69
CA VAL A 32 -11.19 -19.04 11.26
C VAL A 32 -10.79 -18.17 10.09
N VAL A 33 -11.46 -17.04 9.91
CA VAL A 33 -11.06 -16.00 8.96
C VAL A 33 -9.76 -15.40 9.49
N GLY A 34 -8.63 -15.93 8.98
CA GLY A 34 -7.29 -15.46 9.35
C GLY A 34 -6.92 -14.15 8.68
N PRO A 35 -5.82 -13.54 9.11
CA PRO A 35 -5.27 -12.37 8.43
C PRO A 35 -4.92 -12.71 6.98
N ARG A 36 -5.14 -11.76 6.08
CA ARG A 36 -4.79 -11.87 4.65
C ARG A 36 -3.70 -10.86 4.32
N THR A 37 -2.95 -11.12 3.25
CA THR A 37 -1.96 -10.19 2.75
C THR A 37 -2.27 -9.88 1.29
N ILE A 38 -2.34 -8.59 0.97
CA ILE A 38 -2.35 -8.10 -0.40
C ILE A 38 -0.91 -7.77 -0.77
N THR A 39 -0.43 -8.31 -1.90
CA THR A 39 0.90 -8.02 -2.41
C THR A 39 0.76 -7.27 -3.73
N LEU A 40 1.36 -6.08 -3.80
CA LEU A 40 1.48 -5.29 -5.03
C LEU A 40 2.91 -5.44 -5.55
N SER A 41 3.07 -6.07 -6.70
CA SER A 41 4.37 -6.22 -7.35
C SER A 41 4.93 -4.87 -7.83
N GLU A 42 6.23 -4.82 -8.08
CA GLU A 42 6.90 -3.62 -8.63
C GLU A 42 6.21 -3.11 -9.91
N SER A 43 5.84 -4.01 -10.81
CA SER A 43 5.13 -3.67 -12.05
C SER A 43 3.72 -3.12 -11.82
N GLU A 44 3.02 -3.57 -10.77
CA GLU A 44 1.72 -3.02 -10.40
C GLU A 44 1.85 -1.64 -9.78
N ILE A 45 2.87 -1.42 -8.97
CA ILE A 45 3.17 -0.10 -8.40
C ILE A 45 3.53 0.88 -9.52
N THR A 46 4.39 0.47 -10.47
CA THR A 46 4.73 1.26 -11.65
C THR A 46 3.46 1.67 -12.40
N ARG A 47 2.58 0.71 -12.71
CA ARG A 47 1.30 0.99 -13.38
C ARG A 47 0.37 1.90 -12.57
N LEU A 48 0.39 1.84 -11.25
CA LEU A 48 -0.38 2.76 -10.40
C LEU A 48 0.13 4.19 -10.54
N ILE A 49 1.45 4.38 -10.57
CA ILE A 49 2.07 5.70 -10.78
C ILE A 49 1.79 6.19 -12.21
N GLU A 50 1.94 5.32 -13.21
CA GLU A 50 1.67 5.63 -14.62
C GLU A 50 0.23 6.08 -14.89
N ARG A 51 -0.76 5.54 -14.19
CA ARG A 51 -2.16 5.97 -14.33
C ARG A 51 -2.37 7.45 -13.96
N HIS A 52 -1.49 8.00 -13.16
CA HIS A 52 -1.48 9.42 -12.81
C HIS A 52 -0.49 10.22 -13.66
N SER A 53 0.22 9.57 -14.59
CA SER A 53 1.16 10.16 -15.54
C SER A 53 0.48 10.39 -16.92
N PRO A 54 0.85 11.44 -17.67
CA PRO A 54 1.78 12.45 -17.24
C PRO A 54 1.17 13.37 -16.16
N PHE A 55 1.85 13.44 -15.02
CA PHE A 55 1.47 14.43 -14.02
C PHE A 55 1.88 15.81 -14.53
N GLN A 56 0.89 16.66 -14.77
CA GLN A 56 1.09 18.02 -15.24
C GLN A 56 0.62 18.99 -14.17
N LYS A 57 1.49 19.89 -13.76
CA LYS A 57 1.15 20.94 -12.82
C LYS A 57 1.75 22.27 -13.26
N ARG A 58 0.94 23.29 -13.18
CA ARG A 58 1.42 24.66 -13.36
C ARG A 58 1.93 25.19 -12.03
N LEU A 59 3.16 25.67 -12.05
CA LEU A 59 3.80 26.29 -10.89
C LEU A 59 3.95 27.80 -11.16
N LEU A 60 3.49 28.60 -10.19
CA LEU A 60 3.59 30.07 -10.22
C LEU A 60 3.07 30.70 -11.51
N ASP A 61 2.14 30.04 -12.21
CA ASP A 61 1.54 30.45 -13.49
C ASP A 61 2.55 30.65 -14.65
N VAL A 62 3.83 30.41 -14.44
CA VAL A 62 4.91 30.61 -15.41
C VAL A 62 5.62 29.34 -15.85
N LEU A 63 5.50 28.26 -15.09
CA LEU A 63 6.18 27.00 -15.36
C LEU A 63 5.16 25.86 -15.52
N ASP A 64 5.11 25.27 -16.70
CA ASP A 64 4.37 24.03 -16.92
C ASP A 64 5.31 22.85 -16.69
N VAL A 65 5.10 22.13 -15.58
CA VAL A 65 5.89 20.95 -15.19
C VAL A 65 5.16 19.69 -15.62
N ARG A 66 5.86 18.80 -16.30
CA ARG A 66 5.40 17.47 -16.69
C ARG A 66 6.35 16.42 -16.14
N VAL A 67 5.79 15.40 -15.52
CA VAL A 67 6.53 14.26 -14.98
C VAL A 67 6.08 12.99 -15.71
N THR A 68 7.03 12.20 -16.18
CA THR A 68 6.79 10.98 -16.99
C THR A 68 7.75 9.86 -16.59
N THR A 69 7.50 8.69 -17.15
CA THR A 69 8.42 7.53 -17.16
C THR A 69 8.92 7.12 -15.78
N PRO A 70 8.03 6.64 -14.87
CA PRO A 70 8.47 6.17 -13.58
C PRO A 70 9.26 4.86 -13.68
N HIS A 71 10.44 4.82 -13.08
CA HIS A 71 11.19 3.60 -12.80
C HIS A 71 11.14 3.32 -11.31
N VAL A 72 10.45 2.26 -10.93
CA VAL A 72 10.27 1.87 -9.53
C VAL A 72 11.26 0.79 -9.16
N ARG A 73 11.81 0.86 -7.95
CA ARG A 73 12.65 -0.16 -7.34
C ARG A 73 12.30 -0.34 -5.88
N LEU A 74 12.17 -1.58 -5.45
CA LEU A 74 11.89 -1.93 -4.06
C LEU A 74 13.19 -1.92 -3.25
N LEU A 75 13.13 -1.39 -2.02
CA LEU A 75 14.23 -1.31 -1.06
C LEU A 75 13.81 -1.99 0.25
N PRO A 76 13.80 -3.34 0.30
CA PRO A 76 13.30 -4.09 1.46
C PRO A 76 14.06 -3.81 2.75
N GLU A 77 15.38 -3.61 2.65
CA GLU A 77 16.27 -3.41 3.80
C GLU A 77 15.90 -2.15 4.61
N THR A 78 15.33 -1.16 3.94
CA THR A 78 14.93 0.11 4.55
C THR A 78 13.42 0.30 4.61
N ASN A 79 12.65 -0.69 4.15
CA ASN A 79 11.19 -0.62 4.02
C ASN A 79 10.73 0.59 3.19
N ARG A 80 11.42 0.84 2.06
CA ARG A 80 11.18 2.01 1.19
C ARG A 80 11.04 1.59 -0.27
N ILE A 81 10.54 2.51 -1.07
CA ILE A 81 10.48 2.42 -2.53
C ILE A 81 11.30 3.56 -3.09
N ALA A 82 12.19 3.25 -4.03
CA ALA A 82 12.87 4.26 -4.85
C ALA A 82 12.10 4.43 -6.17
N THR A 83 11.97 5.67 -6.62
CA THR A 83 11.35 5.99 -7.91
C THR A 83 12.17 7.05 -8.60
N GLU A 84 12.57 6.77 -9.84
CA GLU A 84 13.17 7.74 -10.74
C GLU A 84 12.12 8.21 -11.74
N LEU A 85 12.09 9.52 -11.99
CA LEU A 85 11.10 10.18 -12.83
C LEU A 85 11.80 11.11 -13.79
N GLU A 86 11.36 11.14 -15.03
CA GLU A 86 11.75 12.18 -15.98
C GLU A 86 10.86 13.41 -15.80
N VAL A 87 11.47 14.59 -15.80
CA VAL A 87 10.80 15.86 -15.61
C VAL A 87 11.08 16.74 -16.83
N SER A 88 10.05 17.33 -17.38
CA SER A 88 10.17 18.42 -18.35
C SER A 88 9.46 19.66 -17.83
N THR A 89 10.11 20.80 -17.94
CA THR A 89 9.58 22.09 -17.51
C THR A 89 9.61 23.07 -18.66
N THR A 90 8.45 23.62 -19.00
CA THR A 90 8.35 24.65 -20.04
C THR A 90 8.05 25.99 -19.41
N GLU A 91 8.95 26.97 -19.66
CA GLU A 91 8.76 28.36 -19.27
C GLU A 91 7.83 29.02 -20.26
N ARG A 92 6.72 29.54 -19.81
CA ARG A 92 5.67 30.10 -20.69
C ARG A 92 6.03 31.44 -21.34
N VAL A 93 6.89 32.20 -20.68
CA VAL A 93 7.29 33.53 -21.21
C VAL A 93 8.24 33.39 -22.38
N SER A 94 9.24 32.56 -22.27
CA SER A 94 10.25 32.33 -23.30
C SER A 94 9.95 31.16 -24.23
N GLY A 95 9.03 30.25 -23.83
CA GLY A 95 8.76 29.00 -24.52
C GLY A 95 9.88 27.94 -24.37
N ARG A 96 10.91 28.21 -23.57
CA ARG A 96 12.03 27.28 -23.37
C ARG A 96 11.61 26.06 -22.56
N THR A 97 12.01 24.89 -23.05
CA THR A 97 11.80 23.64 -22.35
C THR A 97 13.12 23.12 -21.79
N TYR A 98 13.10 22.74 -20.51
CA TYR A 98 14.19 22.10 -19.80
C TYR A 98 13.80 20.68 -19.48
N HIS A 99 14.72 19.76 -19.64
CA HIS A 99 14.54 18.36 -19.26
C HIS A 99 15.40 18.05 -18.04
N GLY A 100 15.00 17.08 -17.29
CA GLY A 100 15.72 16.69 -16.10
C GLY A 100 15.24 15.37 -15.54
N ARG A 101 15.83 14.99 -14.40
CA ARG A 101 15.52 13.76 -13.67
C ARG A 101 15.39 14.07 -12.19
N ILE A 102 14.45 13.38 -11.57
CA ILE A 102 14.29 13.38 -10.13
C ILE A 102 14.33 11.94 -9.62
N ALA A 103 15.17 11.66 -8.64
CA ALA A 103 15.19 10.39 -7.93
C ALA A 103 14.74 10.62 -6.50
N VAL A 104 13.71 9.91 -6.09
CA VAL A 104 13.10 9.97 -4.76
C VAL A 104 13.05 8.60 -4.13
N ASP A 105 13.12 8.54 -2.81
CA ASP A 105 12.72 7.36 -2.06
C ASP A 105 11.72 7.74 -0.96
N TYR A 106 10.81 6.82 -0.65
CA TYR A 106 9.75 7.05 0.32
C TYR A 106 9.32 5.75 1.00
N ALA A 107 8.85 5.87 2.22
CA ALA A 107 8.09 4.83 2.90
C ALA A 107 6.60 4.95 2.57
N LEU A 108 5.85 3.90 2.86
CA LEU A 108 4.40 3.88 2.72
C LEU A 108 3.73 3.78 4.08
N ARG A 109 2.57 4.38 4.22
CA ARG A 109 1.67 4.19 5.35
C ARG A 109 0.23 4.00 4.90
N TYR A 110 -0.52 3.23 5.64
CA TYR A 110 -1.98 3.21 5.51
C TYR A 110 -2.59 4.33 6.34
N ASP A 111 -3.54 5.04 5.76
CA ASP A 111 -4.34 6.08 6.39
C ASP A 111 -5.78 5.57 6.52
N ASP A 112 -6.19 5.28 7.75
CA ASP A 112 -7.50 4.70 8.07
C ASP A 112 -8.65 5.68 7.80
N ALA A 113 -8.42 6.98 8.01
CA ALA A 113 -9.45 8.00 7.84
C ALA A 113 -9.97 8.11 6.40
N VAL A 114 -9.09 7.90 5.44
CA VAL A 114 -9.40 7.99 4.00
C VAL A 114 -9.27 6.65 3.26
N GLN A 115 -8.96 5.58 4.01
CA GLN A 115 -8.76 4.22 3.49
C GLN A 115 -7.79 4.18 2.30
N ALA A 116 -6.62 4.79 2.47
CA ALA A 116 -5.65 4.93 1.40
C ALA A 116 -4.22 4.63 1.86
N VAL A 117 -3.39 4.17 0.93
CA VAL A 117 -1.94 4.10 1.10
C VAL A 117 -1.35 5.43 0.64
N ARG A 118 -0.55 6.04 1.50
CA ARG A 118 0.10 7.33 1.27
C ARG A 118 1.61 7.22 1.36
N LEU A 119 2.29 8.10 0.65
CA LEU A 119 3.72 8.30 0.79
C LEU A 119 4.03 8.91 2.15
N LYS A 120 5.16 8.53 2.72
CA LYS A 120 5.64 9.06 3.99
C LYS A 120 7.16 9.21 3.95
N GLN A 121 7.65 10.27 4.61
CA GLN A 121 9.09 10.51 4.74
C GLN A 121 9.79 10.51 3.37
N VAL A 122 9.22 11.24 2.43
CA VAL A 122 9.81 11.39 1.08
C VAL A 122 11.17 12.05 1.18
N ARG A 123 12.14 11.50 0.45
CA ARG A 123 13.51 12.05 0.33
C ARG A 123 13.83 12.20 -1.14
N VAL A 124 14.31 13.35 -1.53
CA VAL A 124 14.85 13.58 -2.87
C VAL A 124 16.35 13.32 -2.83
N ASN A 125 16.76 12.25 -3.48
CA ASN A 125 18.16 11.85 -3.58
C ASN A 125 18.90 12.59 -4.68
N GLU A 126 18.19 12.83 -5.80
CA GLU A 126 18.72 13.53 -6.97
C GLU A 126 17.65 14.43 -7.57
N PHE A 127 18.04 15.62 -7.97
CA PHE A 127 17.25 16.53 -8.77
C PHE A 127 18.19 17.23 -9.78
N GLN A 128 18.14 16.80 -11.02
CA GLN A 128 19.03 17.28 -12.07
C GLN A 128 18.22 17.90 -13.21
N ILE A 129 18.68 19.05 -13.69
CA ILE A 129 18.16 19.68 -14.90
C ILE A 129 19.29 19.72 -15.92
N ASP A 130 19.03 19.24 -17.12
CA ASP A 130 20.02 19.16 -18.18
C ASP A 130 20.49 20.55 -18.64
N LYS A 131 21.75 20.59 -19.03
CA LYS A 131 22.37 21.80 -19.63
C LYS A 131 22.43 23.03 -18.72
N LEU A 132 22.25 22.88 -17.41
CA LEU A 132 22.46 23.97 -16.47
C LEU A 132 23.91 24.01 -15.98
N PRO A 133 24.51 25.20 -15.85
CA PRO A 133 25.84 25.35 -15.22
C PRO A 133 25.83 24.87 -13.76
N ALA A 134 26.96 24.31 -13.30
CA ALA A 134 27.08 23.71 -11.98
C ALA A 134 26.61 24.60 -10.80
N PRO A 135 26.88 25.90 -10.74
CA PRO A 135 26.39 26.76 -9.67
C PRO A 135 24.87 26.86 -9.61
N GLN A 136 24.22 26.94 -10.80
CA GLN A 136 22.75 26.97 -10.92
C GLN A 136 22.15 25.63 -10.57
N GLN A 137 22.78 24.52 -10.97
CA GLN A 137 22.37 23.17 -10.63
C GLN A 137 22.30 22.96 -9.11
N ALA A 138 23.30 23.40 -8.35
CA ALA A 138 23.33 23.29 -6.89
C ALA A 138 22.19 24.07 -6.20
N ALA A 139 21.86 25.25 -6.70
CA ALA A 139 20.74 26.06 -6.20
C ALA A 139 19.38 25.40 -6.49
N ILE A 140 19.19 24.92 -7.72
CA ILE A 140 17.98 24.23 -8.15
C ILE A 140 17.79 22.90 -7.41
N HIS A 141 18.87 22.15 -7.19
CA HIS A 141 18.83 20.92 -6.42
C HIS A 141 18.29 21.17 -4.99
N ARG A 142 18.78 22.18 -4.29
CA ARG A 142 18.33 22.50 -2.92
C ARG A 142 16.86 22.92 -2.88
N LEU A 143 16.46 23.82 -3.77
CA LEU A 143 15.09 24.31 -3.81
C LEU A 143 14.12 23.25 -4.31
N GLY A 144 14.47 22.54 -5.38
CA GLY A 144 13.67 21.47 -5.96
C GLY A 144 13.46 20.31 -4.98
N ARG A 145 14.50 19.95 -4.23
CA ARG A 145 14.41 18.97 -3.15
C ARG A 145 13.35 19.37 -2.11
N LEU A 146 13.43 20.57 -1.56
CA LEU A 146 12.50 21.03 -0.53
C LEU A 146 11.05 21.06 -1.05
N ILE A 147 10.84 21.57 -2.25
CA ILE A 147 9.52 21.63 -2.87
C ILE A 147 8.97 20.23 -3.14
N ALA A 148 9.78 19.33 -3.71
CA ALA A 148 9.36 17.99 -4.04
C ALA A 148 9.05 17.17 -2.78
N GLU A 149 9.90 17.22 -1.74
CA GLU A 149 9.64 16.55 -0.47
C GLU A 149 8.31 17.03 0.14
N THR A 150 8.06 18.34 0.15
CA THR A 150 6.81 18.92 0.67
C THR A 150 5.58 18.54 -0.15
N LEU A 151 5.68 18.50 -1.47
CA LEU A 151 4.56 18.20 -2.36
C LEU A 151 4.22 16.70 -2.43
N LEU A 152 5.22 15.84 -2.27
CA LEU A 152 5.07 14.40 -2.36
C LEU A 152 4.78 13.75 -1.02
N ASP A 153 5.21 14.35 0.10
CA ASP A 153 4.89 13.81 1.41
C ASP A 153 3.36 13.81 1.60
N ASP A 154 2.86 12.70 2.12
CA ASP A 154 1.42 12.45 2.28
C ASP A 154 0.61 12.29 0.99
N LEU A 155 1.28 12.24 -0.19
CA LEU A 155 0.59 11.98 -1.46
C LEU A 155 -0.10 10.60 -1.43
N GLN A 156 -1.36 10.57 -1.86
CA GLN A 156 -2.11 9.33 -1.97
C GLN A 156 -1.64 8.51 -3.17
N LEU A 157 -1.10 7.31 -2.93
CA LEU A 157 -0.69 6.36 -3.96
C LEU A 157 -1.85 5.45 -4.40
N TYR A 158 -2.61 4.93 -3.44
CA TYR A 158 -3.71 4.01 -3.69
C TYR A 158 -4.83 4.22 -2.68
N ARG A 159 -6.08 4.21 -3.16
CA ARG A 159 -7.28 4.23 -2.31
C ARG A 159 -8.00 2.90 -2.44
N PHE A 160 -8.29 2.28 -1.31
CA PHE A 160 -9.10 1.07 -1.26
C PHE A 160 -10.54 1.37 -1.64
N LYS A 161 -11.11 0.51 -2.47
CA LYS A 161 -12.55 0.50 -2.71
C LYS A 161 -13.25 -0.30 -1.61
N PRO A 162 -14.51 -0.05 -1.32
CA PRO A 162 -15.25 -0.81 -0.29
C PRO A 162 -15.22 -2.33 -0.49
N GLY A 163 -15.13 -2.81 -1.74
CA GLY A 163 -14.99 -4.23 -2.06
C GLY A 163 -13.62 -4.82 -1.78
N ASP A 164 -12.55 -4.02 -1.82
CA ASP A 164 -11.18 -4.49 -1.58
C ASP A 164 -10.97 -4.92 -0.12
N LEU A 165 -11.79 -4.38 0.80
CA LEU A 165 -11.74 -4.61 2.24
C LEU A 165 -12.82 -5.58 2.73
N LYS A 166 -13.42 -6.34 1.83
CA LYS A 166 -14.41 -7.38 2.15
C LYS A 166 -13.97 -8.73 1.59
N SER A 167 -14.30 -9.80 2.31
CA SER A 167 -14.20 -11.14 1.75
C SER A 167 -15.40 -11.44 0.84
N ALA A 168 -15.33 -12.56 0.09
CA ALA A 168 -16.47 -13.05 -0.69
C ALA A 168 -17.71 -13.36 0.18
N GLU A 169 -17.46 -13.73 1.46
CA GLU A 169 -18.50 -14.01 2.46
C GLU A 169 -18.97 -12.75 3.21
N GLY A 170 -18.47 -11.57 2.85
CA GLY A 170 -18.89 -10.28 3.42
C GLY A 170 -18.15 -9.86 4.70
N TYR A 171 -17.17 -10.64 5.18
CA TYR A 171 -16.35 -10.25 6.35
C TYR A 171 -15.51 -9.01 6.03
N GLY A 172 -15.51 -8.06 6.95
CA GLY A 172 -14.69 -6.85 6.84
C GLY A 172 -13.23 -7.12 7.21
N PHE A 173 -12.32 -6.39 6.57
CA PHE A 173 -10.89 -6.38 6.89
C PHE A 173 -10.43 -4.95 7.11
N LYS A 174 -9.51 -4.81 8.07
CA LYS A 174 -8.80 -3.55 8.32
C LYS A 174 -7.35 -3.71 7.86
N PRO A 175 -6.86 -2.84 6.95
CA PRO A 175 -5.45 -2.80 6.63
C PRO A 175 -4.60 -2.41 7.84
N GLY A 176 -3.47 -3.08 7.98
CA GLY A 176 -2.49 -2.86 9.04
C GLY A 176 -1.16 -2.38 8.49
N ALA A 177 -0.10 -3.13 8.79
CA ALA A 177 1.24 -2.80 8.35
C ALA A 177 1.38 -2.82 6.82
N VAL A 178 2.13 -1.85 6.30
CA VAL A 178 2.59 -1.80 4.91
C VAL A 178 4.09 -2.07 4.92
N THR A 179 4.50 -3.17 4.27
CA THR A 179 5.89 -3.63 4.28
C THR A 179 6.39 -3.80 2.85
N VAL A 180 7.58 -3.27 2.58
CA VAL A 180 8.27 -3.47 1.31
C VAL A 180 9.13 -4.72 1.41
N THR A 181 8.91 -5.67 0.51
CA THR A 181 9.66 -6.92 0.39
C THR A 181 10.32 -7.01 -0.98
N SER A 182 11.15 -8.01 -1.20
CA SER A 182 11.76 -8.25 -2.53
C SER A 182 10.73 -8.67 -3.59
N ARG A 183 9.53 -9.07 -3.20
CA ARG A 183 8.44 -9.49 -4.11
C ARG A 183 7.46 -8.38 -4.42
N GLY A 184 7.40 -7.33 -3.59
CA GLY A 184 6.43 -6.27 -3.72
C GLY A 184 6.15 -5.54 -2.41
N VAL A 185 5.13 -4.73 -2.41
CA VAL A 185 4.56 -4.10 -1.20
C VAL A 185 3.48 -5.01 -0.65
N GLU A 186 3.66 -5.47 0.55
CA GLU A 186 2.73 -6.30 1.29
C GLU A 186 1.90 -5.46 2.26
N ILE A 187 0.59 -5.58 2.16
CA ILE A 187 -0.37 -4.92 3.06
C ILE A 187 -1.11 -6.01 3.83
N THR A 188 -0.89 -6.07 5.13
CA THR A 188 -1.58 -7.04 5.99
C THR A 188 -3.02 -6.58 6.24
N LEU A 189 -3.97 -7.48 6.05
CA LEU A 189 -5.38 -7.27 6.34
C LEU A 189 -5.76 -8.11 7.55
N ALA A 190 -6.14 -7.47 8.64
CA ALA A 190 -6.69 -8.14 9.83
C ALA A 190 -8.21 -8.21 9.72
N PRO A 191 -8.86 -9.35 10.03
CA PRO A 191 -10.31 -9.43 10.07
C PRO A 191 -10.85 -8.51 11.16
N ILE A 192 -11.94 -7.80 10.86
CA ILE A 192 -12.66 -7.03 11.86
C ILE A 192 -13.54 -8.03 12.61
N GLY A 193 -13.20 -8.31 13.88
CA GLY A 193 -14.03 -9.15 14.74
C GLY A 193 -15.41 -8.52 14.93
N HIS A 194 -16.41 -9.39 14.95
CA HIS A 194 -17.77 -9.02 15.36
C HIS A 194 -17.88 -9.08 16.88
#